data_24aa9360ba5fd252bbd70fe05b0a843e
#
_entry.id   24aa9360ba5fd252bbd70fe05b0a843e
#
_cell.length_a   1.000
_cell.length_b   1.000
_cell.length_c   1.000
_cell.angle_alpha   90.00
_cell.angle_beta   90.00
_cell.angle_gamma   90.00
#
_symmetry.space_group_name_H-M   'P 1'
#
loop_
_entity.id
_entity.type
_entity.pdbx_description
1 polymer ?
#
loop_
_entity_poly.entity_id
_entity_poly.type
_entity_poly.pdbx_seq_one_letter_code
_entity_poly.pdbx_strand_id
1 'polypeptide(L)'
;MVIPAGTWRSGRITLKSNINLRLDKGAVLEFTGDVDDYQPAVFTRHEGVEVMGAGAFIYANKAKNIALTGEGVVMGPPMDVAMRKFPNGNSVVEKDVDYRMPVKQRLCDGKEGRTFYRPKSFAPINCKNVLV
;
A
#
# COMPACT_ATOMS: atom_id res chain seq x y z
N MET A 1 -13.02 -2.03 -13.63
CA MET A 1 -11.65 -1.97 -14.21
C MET A 1 -11.10 -3.39 -14.29
N VAL A 2 -10.57 -3.80 -15.44
CA VAL A 2 -10.10 -5.18 -15.67
C VAL A 2 -8.62 -5.16 -16.02
N ILE A 3 -7.85 -6.05 -15.36
CA ILE A 3 -6.46 -6.37 -15.70
C ILE A 3 -6.51 -7.70 -16.45
N PRO A 4 -6.26 -7.71 -17.77
CA PRO A 4 -6.31 -8.95 -18.55
C PRO A 4 -5.11 -9.85 -18.29
N ALA A 5 -5.16 -11.09 -18.81
CA ALA A 5 -4.04 -12.02 -18.73
C ALA A 5 -2.73 -11.38 -19.21
N GLY A 6 -1.62 -11.71 -18.57
CA GLY A 6 -0.30 -11.14 -18.80
C GLY A 6 0.33 -10.61 -17.52
N THR A 7 1.55 -10.09 -17.62
CA THR A 7 2.28 -9.51 -16.50
C THR A 7 2.26 -7.99 -16.59
N TRP A 8 1.77 -7.36 -15.54
CA TRP A 8 1.57 -5.92 -15.46
C TRP A 8 2.32 -5.37 -14.26
N ARG A 9 2.99 -4.26 -14.42
CA ARG A 9 3.79 -3.62 -13.38
C ARG A 9 3.17 -2.30 -12.94
N SER A 10 3.08 -2.05 -11.63
CA SER A 10 2.47 -0.84 -11.08
C SER A 10 3.12 -0.42 -9.75
N GLY A 11 3.03 0.87 -9.45
CA GLY A 11 3.11 1.39 -8.10
C GLY A 11 1.76 1.28 -7.39
N ARG A 12 1.56 2.06 -6.32
CA ARG A 12 0.30 2.03 -5.56
C ARG A 12 -0.92 2.33 -6.43
N ILE A 13 -1.88 1.42 -6.43
CA ILE A 13 -3.20 1.64 -7.01
C ILE A 13 -4.15 2.13 -5.93
N THR A 14 -4.79 3.28 -6.14
CA THR A 14 -5.79 3.83 -5.22
C THR A 14 -7.19 3.63 -5.79
N LEU A 15 -8.00 2.80 -5.13
CA LEU A 15 -9.38 2.58 -5.52
C LEU A 15 -10.27 3.73 -5.03
N LYS A 16 -11.06 4.25 -5.94
CA LYS A 16 -12.15 5.18 -5.65
C LYS A 16 -13.46 4.42 -5.44
N SER A 17 -14.47 5.12 -4.91
CA SER A 17 -15.81 4.52 -4.75
C SER A 17 -16.36 3.99 -6.07
N ASN A 18 -17.13 2.90 -5.98
CA ASN A 18 -17.79 2.23 -7.10
C ASN A 18 -16.81 1.61 -8.13
N ILE A 19 -15.62 1.21 -7.69
CA ILE A 19 -14.63 0.52 -8.52
C ILE A 19 -14.53 -0.94 -8.10
N ASN A 20 -14.68 -1.83 -9.08
CA ASN A 20 -14.22 -3.22 -9.01
C ASN A 20 -12.92 -3.34 -9.81
N LEU A 21 -11.82 -3.64 -9.13
CA LEU A 21 -10.56 -4.05 -9.75
C LEU A 21 -10.61 -5.56 -9.94
N ARG A 22 -10.78 -6.01 -11.17
CA ARG A 22 -10.81 -7.41 -11.53
C ARG A 22 -9.54 -7.82 -12.22
N LEU A 23 -8.91 -8.88 -11.72
CA LEU A 23 -7.78 -9.52 -12.36
C LEU A 23 -8.26 -10.81 -13.04
N ASP A 24 -8.19 -10.86 -14.36
CA ASP A 24 -8.59 -12.05 -15.12
C ASP A 24 -7.62 -13.21 -14.85
N LYS A 25 -8.08 -14.42 -15.12
CA LYS A 25 -7.25 -15.62 -15.04
C LYS A 25 -5.99 -15.45 -15.90
N GLY A 26 -4.81 -15.70 -15.29
CA GLY A 26 -3.53 -15.51 -15.95
C GLY A 26 -2.98 -14.07 -15.88
N ALA A 27 -3.69 -13.13 -15.26
CA ALA A 27 -3.15 -11.82 -14.94
C ALA A 27 -2.20 -11.91 -13.74
N VAL A 28 -1.02 -11.32 -13.85
CA VAL A 28 -0.07 -11.11 -12.75
C VAL A 28 0.16 -9.61 -12.61
N LEU A 29 -0.28 -9.04 -11.51
CA LEU A 29 -0.07 -7.63 -11.19
C LEU A 29 1.09 -7.52 -10.21
N GLU A 30 2.25 -7.14 -10.73
CA GLU A 30 3.48 -6.95 -9.95
C GLU A 30 3.59 -5.52 -9.45
N PHE A 31 3.81 -5.36 -8.15
CA PHE A 31 4.07 -4.06 -7.55
C PHE A 31 5.57 -3.80 -7.42
N THR A 32 5.98 -2.57 -7.73
CA THR A 32 7.38 -2.16 -7.66
C THR A 32 7.86 -2.06 -6.22
N GLY A 33 9.18 -2.16 -6.01
CA GLY A 33 9.83 -1.88 -4.74
C GLY A 33 10.40 -0.46 -4.64
N ASP A 34 10.05 0.43 -5.57
CA ASP A 34 10.53 1.80 -5.57
C ASP A 34 9.67 2.68 -4.64
N VAL A 35 10.33 3.35 -3.71
CA VAL A 35 9.69 4.26 -2.76
C VAL A 35 8.95 5.40 -3.47
N ASP A 36 9.45 5.83 -4.61
CA ASP A 36 8.85 6.92 -5.38
C ASP A 36 7.49 6.57 -5.96
N ASP A 37 7.27 5.30 -6.25
CA ASP A 37 5.98 4.79 -6.75
C ASP A 37 4.88 4.77 -5.67
N TYR A 38 5.24 5.07 -4.43
CA TYR A 38 4.31 5.13 -3.29
C TYR A 38 4.12 6.54 -2.74
N GLN A 39 4.54 7.54 -3.49
CA GLN A 39 4.29 8.94 -3.15
C GLN A 39 2.98 9.44 -3.77
N PRO A 40 2.35 10.45 -3.19
CA PRO A 40 2.60 10.99 -1.86
C PRO A 40 2.24 10.00 -0.75
N ALA A 41 2.75 10.22 0.45
CA ALA A 41 2.37 9.45 1.64
C ALA A 41 0.86 9.52 1.87
N VAL A 42 0.27 8.41 2.27
CA VAL A 42 -1.16 8.31 2.57
C VAL A 42 -1.39 7.87 4.01
N PHE A 43 -2.57 8.20 4.55
CA PHE A 43 -2.98 7.72 5.86
C PHE A 43 -3.01 6.20 5.90
N THR A 44 -2.34 5.62 6.88
CA THR A 44 -2.33 4.19 7.11
C THR A 44 -2.12 3.86 8.59
N ARG A 45 -2.20 2.58 8.92
CA ARG A 45 -1.79 2.06 10.23
C ARG A 45 -0.69 1.05 10.06
N HIS A 46 0.34 1.15 10.88
CA HIS A 46 1.38 0.17 10.97
C HIS A 46 1.49 -0.30 12.43
N GLU A 47 1.34 -1.61 12.66
CA GLU A 47 1.32 -2.20 14.01
C GLU A 47 0.39 -1.47 15.00
N GLY A 48 -0.77 -1.02 14.51
CA GLY A 48 -1.77 -0.30 15.31
C GLY A 48 -1.58 1.21 15.37
N VAL A 49 -0.44 1.73 14.91
CA VAL A 49 -0.12 3.16 14.96
C VAL A 49 -0.54 3.87 13.67
N GLU A 50 -1.20 5.00 13.82
CA GLU A 50 -1.62 5.84 12.69
C GLU A 50 -0.46 6.71 12.22
N VAL A 51 -0.14 6.62 10.93
CA VAL A 51 0.96 7.34 10.27
C VAL A 51 0.59 7.73 8.84
N MET A 52 1.43 8.55 8.22
CA MET A 52 1.42 8.82 6.79
C MET A 52 2.57 8.06 6.13
N GLY A 53 2.27 7.12 5.25
CA GLY A 53 3.29 6.26 4.64
C GLY A 53 2.87 5.66 3.31
N ALA A 54 3.50 4.56 2.91
CA ALA A 54 3.24 3.88 1.64
C ALA A 54 1.81 3.33 1.51
N GLY A 55 1.16 3.01 2.62
CA GLY A 55 -0.19 2.46 2.66
C GLY A 55 -0.22 0.99 2.25
N ALA A 56 -0.66 0.72 1.05
CA ALA A 56 -0.78 -0.63 0.49
C ALA A 56 -0.49 -0.62 -1.02
N PHE A 57 -0.26 -1.78 -1.60
CA PHE A 57 -0.20 -1.95 -3.05
C PHE A 57 -1.53 -1.55 -3.70
N ILE A 58 -2.62 -2.08 -3.16
CA ILE A 58 -3.99 -1.70 -3.52
C ILE A 58 -4.59 -1.02 -2.30
N TYR A 59 -4.84 0.27 -2.42
CA TYR A 59 -5.21 1.16 -1.32
C TYR A 59 -6.58 1.77 -1.56
N ALA A 60 -7.36 1.94 -0.51
CA ALA A 60 -8.57 2.76 -0.52
C ALA A 60 -8.75 3.44 0.83
N ASN A 61 -9.25 4.67 0.82
CA ASN A 61 -9.59 5.37 2.06
C ASN A 61 -10.91 6.12 1.86
N LYS A 62 -11.85 5.89 2.78
CA LYS A 62 -13.21 6.49 2.78
C LYS A 62 -14.00 6.21 1.49
N ALA A 63 -13.69 5.11 0.81
CA ALA A 63 -14.40 4.66 -0.38
C ALA A 63 -15.61 3.77 -0.02
N LYS A 64 -16.57 3.71 -0.94
CA LYS A 64 -17.76 2.84 -0.83
C LYS A 64 -17.90 1.99 -2.07
N ASN A 65 -18.45 0.78 -1.93
CA ASN A 65 -18.73 -0.15 -3.04
C ASN A 65 -17.45 -0.41 -3.85
N ILE A 66 -16.42 -0.93 -3.21
CA ILE A 66 -15.18 -1.31 -3.86
C ILE A 66 -15.03 -2.83 -3.84
N ALA A 67 -14.39 -3.38 -4.89
CA ALA A 67 -14.12 -4.79 -4.96
C ALA A 67 -12.73 -5.07 -5.56
N LEU A 68 -12.12 -6.16 -5.11
CA LEU A 68 -10.96 -6.79 -5.71
C LEU A 68 -11.36 -8.23 -6.04
N THR A 69 -11.48 -8.56 -7.33
CA THR A 69 -12.05 -9.83 -7.77
C THR A 69 -11.24 -10.50 -8.88
N GLY A 70 -11.62 -11.72 -9.23
CA GLY A 70 -11.00 -12.47 -10.32
C GLY A 70 -10.08 -13.58 -9.84
N GLU A 71 -9.37 -14.20 -10.79
CA GLU A 71 -8.50 -15.36 -10.57
C GLU A 71 -7.01 -15.05 -10.81
N GLY A 72 -6.68 -13.77 -11.00
CA GLY A 72 -5.30 -13.32 -11.19
C GLY A 72 -4.51 -13.27 -9.89
N VAL A 73 -3.24 -12.90 -10.00
CA VAL A 73 -2.28 -12.86 -8.89
C VAL A 73 -1.85 -11.42 -8.63
N VAL A 74 -1.84 -11.03 -7.36
CA VAL A 74 -1.20 -9.81 -6.88
C VAL A 74 0.15 -10.19 -6.28
N MET A 75 1.23 -9.62 -6.81
CA MET A 75 2.60 -9.94 -6.43
C MET A 75 3.32 -8.70 -5.91
N GLY A 76 3.89 -8.80 -4.72
CA GLY A 76 4.78 -7.76 -4.18
C GLY A 76 6.19 -7.84 -4.79
N PRO A 77 7.03 -6.84 -4.52
CA PRO A 77 8.40 -6.81 -5.03
C PRO A 77 9.25 -7.96 -4.46
N PRO A 78 10.29 -8.40 -5.23
CA PRO A 78 11.23 -9.42 -4.76
C PRO A 78 11.92 -9.06 -3.44
N MET A 79 12.44 -10.08 -2.74
CA MET A 79 13.08 -9.93 -1.42
C MET A 79 14.29 -9.01 -1.37
N ASP A 80 14.99 -8.87 -2.45
CA ASP A 80 16.25 -8.14 -2.61
C ASP A 80 16.07 -6.68 -3.05
N VAL A 81 14.83 -6.26 -3.31
CA VAL A 81 14.52 -4.90 -3.76
C VAL A 81 14.54 -3.89 -2.61
N ALA A 82 14.74 -2.62 -2.95
CA ALA A 82 14.94 -1.49 -2.03
C ALA A 82 13.98 -1.44 -0.83
N MET A 83 12.72 -1.79 -1.02
CA MET A 83 11.70 -1.86 0.04
C MET A 83 12.06 -2.74 1.24
N ARG A 84 13.03 -3.62 1.09
CA ARG A 84 13.47 -4.57 2.14
C ARG A 84 14.81 -4.21 2.76
N LYS A 85 15.52 -3.27 2.19
CA LYS A 85 16.83 -2.82 2.65
C LYS A 85 16.79 -1.66 3.64
N PHE A 86 15.60 -1.26 4.05
CA PHE A 86 15.51 -0.20 5.05
C PHE A 86 16.07 -0.67 6.39
N PRO A 87 16.98 0.10 7.00
CA PRO A 87 17.75 -0.32 8.17
C PRO A 87 16.91 -0.64 9.40
N ASN A 88 15.64 -0.28 9.40
CA ASN A 88 14.76 -0.40 10.57
C ASN A 88 13.68 -1.50 10.41
N GLY A 89 13.94 -2.53 9.63
CA GLY A 89 12.98 -3.62 9.40
C GLY A 89 12.48 -4.36 10.66
N ASN A 90 13.05 -4.05 11.82
CA ASN A 90 12.68 -4.56 13.13
C ASN A 90 12.46 -3.45 14.15
N SER A 91 12.29 -2.21 13.72
CA SER A 91 12.04 -1.12 14.67
C SER A 91 10.63 -1.21 15.22
N VAL A 92 10.52 -1.04 16.51
CA VAL A 92 9.25 -0.79 17.16
C VAL A 92 8.78 0.58 16.69
N VAL A 93 7.59 0.66 16.14
CA VAL A 93 7.01 1.91 15.59
C VAL A 93 7.12 3.09 16.56
N GLU A 94 7.05 2.81 17.85
CA GLU A 94 7.21 3.80 18.92
C GLU A 94 8.54 4.57 18.90
N LYS A 95 9.59 4.01 18.31
CA LYS A 95 10.88 4.69 18.20
C LYS A 95 10.95 5.68 17.02
N ASP A 96 10.10 5.45 16.03
CA ASP A 96 10.13 6.20 14.77
C ASP A 96 9.05 7.29 14.71
N VAL A 97 8.07 7.24 15.62
CA VAL A 97 6.89 8.11 15.58
C VAL A 97 6.76 8.90 16.88
N ASP A 98 6.75 10.21 16.77
CA ASP A 98 6.37 11.08 17.89
C ASP A 98 4.85 11.19 17.98
N TYR A 99 4.26 10.54 18.97
CA TYR A 99 2.82 10.53 19.20
C TYR A 99 2.21 11.89 19.55
N ARG A 100 3.05 12.86 19.96
CA ARG A 100 2.61 14.24 20.25
C ARG A 100 2.31 14.99 18.95
N MET A 101 2.85 14.53 17.81
CA MET A 101 2.61 15.15 16.53
C MET A 101 1.24 14.72 15.97
N PRO A 102 0.51 15.63 15.29
CA PRO A 102 -0.67 15.26 14.51
C PRO A 102 -0.34 14.16 13.49
N VAL A 103 -1.28 13.25 13.23
CA VAL A 103 -1.07 12.10 12.32
C VAL A 103 -0.52 12.54 10.96
N LYS A 104 -1.02 13.65 10.41
CA LYS A 104 -0.57 14.19 9.11
C LYS A 104 0.92 14.55 9.05
N GLN A 105 1.55 14.73 10.20
CA GLN A 105 2.97 15.06 10.31
C GLN A 105 3.83 13.84 10.64
N ARG A 106 3.24 12.68 10.93
CA ARG A 106 3.93 11.42 11.21
C ARG A 106 4.32 10.74 9.90
N LEU A 107 5.32 11.31 9.22
CA LEU A 107 5.75 10.84 7.90
C LEU A 107 6.66 9.63 8.01
N CYS A 108 6.26 8.52 7.42
CA CYS A 108 7.01 7.26 7.30
C CYS A 108 7.05 6.85 5.83
N ASP A 109 7.52 7.72 4.97
CA ASP A 109 7.45 7.65 3.51
C ASP A 109 8.77 7.29 2.83
N GLY A 110 9.84 7.07 3.60
CA GLY A 110 11.16 6.71 3.09
C GLY A 110 11.94 7.86 2.44
N LYS A 111 11.43 9.08 2.47
CA LYS A 111 12.13 10.26 1.94
C LYS A 111 12.96 10.94 3.03
N GLU A 112 14.02 11.64 2.60
CA GLU A 112 14.86 12.47 3.49
C GLU A 112 15.35 11.71 4.75
N GLY A 113 15.67 10.41 4.61
CA GLY A 113 16.11 9.57 5.71
C GLY A 113 15.01 9.12 6.68
N ARG A 114 13.75 9.41 6.38
CA ARG A 114 12.62 8.93 7.19
C ARG A 114 12.42 7.42 7.02
N THR A 115 11.89 6.79 8.05
CA THR A 115 11.49 5.38 8.02
C THR A 115 10.49 5.11 6.90
N PHE A 116 10.60 3.93 6.30
CA PHE A 116 9.64 3.42 5.34
C PHE A 116 9.05 2.11 5.85
N TYR A 117 7.76 2.10 6.09
CA TYR A 117 7.04 0.87 6.40
C TYR A 117 6.52 0.21 5.13
N ARG A 118 6.81 -1.07 5.00
CA ARG A 118 6.37 -1.87 3.85
C ARG A 118 4.87 -1.76 3.64
N PRO A 119 4.40 -1.53 2.42
CA PRO A 119 2.97 -1.51 2.13
C PRO A 119 2.34 -2.88 2.35
N LYS A 120 1.08 -2.89 2.73
CA LYS A 120 0.23 -4.07 2.77
C LYS A 120 -0.17 -4.47 1.35
N SER A 121 -0.63 -5.70 1.16
CA SER A 121 -1.15 -6.11 -0.16
C SER A 121 -2.42 -5.35 -0.50
N PHE A 122 -3.38 -5.30 0.43
CA PHE A 122 -4.65 -4.58 0.28
C PHE A 122 -5.03 -3.87 1.59
N ALA A 123 -5.42 -2.62 1.52
CA ALA A 123 -5.84 -1.84 2.70
C ALA A 123 -7.05 -0.93 2.39
N PRO A 124 -8.28 -1.42 2.63
CA PRO A 124 -9.48 -0.60 2.59
C PRO A 124 -9.71 0.08 3.95
N ILE A 125 -9.25 1.32 4.10
CA ILE A 125 -9.33 2.07 5.35
C ILE A 125 -10.60 2.92 5.36
N ASN A 126 -11.40 2.84 6.43
CA ASN A 126 -12.66 3.58 6.58
C ASN A 126 -13.62 3.39 5.39
N CYS A 127 -13.58 2.23 4.75
CA CYS A 127 -14.41 1.90 3.59
C CYS A 127 -15.71 1.19 3.98
N LYS A 128 -16.69 1.22 3.09
CA LYS A 128 -17.98 0.50 3.22
C LYS A 128 -18.25 -0.35 1.98
N ASN A 129 -18.87 -1.52 2.16
CA ASN A 129 -19.16 -2.48 1.10
C ASN A 129 -17.90 -2.85 0.31
N VAL A 130 -17.06 -3.64 0.95
CA VAL A 130 -15.80 -4.14 0.39
C VAL A 130 -15.94 -5.61 0.10
N LEU A 131 -15.69 -6.02 -1.14
CA LEU A 131 -15.66 -7.40 -1.58
C LEU A 131 -14.24 -7.80 -2.01
N VAL A 132 -13.80 -8.97 -1.55
CA VAL A 132 -12.52 -9.58 -1.93
C VAL A 132 -12.73 -11.05 -2.24
#